data_ea4259d3d242c71c6319add5f3b9da05
#
_entry.id   ea4259d3d242c71c6319add5f3b9da05
#
_cell.length_a   1.000
_cell.length_b   1.000
_cell.length_c   1.000
_cell.angle_alpha   90.00
_cell.angle_beta   90.00
_cell.angle_gamma   90.00
#
_symmetry.space_group_name_H-M   'P 1'
#
loop_
_entity.id
_entity.type
_entity.pdbx_description
1 polymer ?
#
loop_
_entity_poly.entity_id
_entity_poly.type
_entity_poly.pdbx_seq_one_letter_code
_entity_poly.pdbx_strand_id
1 'polypeptide(L)'
;MLIAENLSKTYGDYKALNNLNLKLNKGEIFALLGQNGAGKSTTINIFLGFVKPTAGAAKINGISVVDHPEETKKYIAYIPETVLLYPNLTGVENLKFFSSLAGFDYDNEALTNFLSKAGLQSDAHHNRLGGYSKGMRQKVGIAIAIAKKAKVLLLDEPTSGLDPKASNEFSEILKELASEGTTIFMATHDIFRAKEVADRIGIMKRGNLISEINADEISANELEKLYLQTV
;
A
#
# COMPACT_ATOMS: atom_id res chain seq x y z
N MET A 1 -7.08 12.55 3.34
CA MET A 1 -7.43 11.20 3.86
C MET A 1 -6.31 10.63 4.72
N LEU A 2 -5.06 10.64 4.27
CA LEU A 2 -3.85 10.24 5.01
C LEU A 2 -2.95 11.46 5.19
N ILE A 3 -2.48 11.73 6.43
CA ILE A 3 -1.74 12.97 6.75
C ILE A 3 -0.56 12.63 7.68
N ALA A 4 0.63 13.11 7.33
CA ALA A 4 1.80 13.22 8.19
C ALA A 4 2.10 14.71 8.42
N GLU A 5 2.22 15.13 9.68
CA GLU A 5 2.52 16.51 10.09
C GLU A 5 3.80 16.51 10.92
N ASN A 6 4.87 17.09 10.36
CA ASN A 6 6.20 17.16 10.98
C ASN A 6 6.68 15.81 11.55
N LEU A 7 6.34 14.72 10.86
CA LEU A 7 6.50 13.36 11.34
C LEU A 7 7.97 12.97 11.38
N SER A 8 8.47 12.62 12.56
CA SER A 8 9.86 12.23 12.78
C SER A 8 9.95 10.92 13.56
N LYS A 9 10.96 10.11 13.24
CA LYS A 9 11.26 8.87 13.94
C LYS A 9 12.75 8.66 14.09
N THR A 10 13.18 8.43 15.32
CA THR A 10 14.56 8.11 15.67
C THR A 10 14.59 6.76 16.38
N TYR A 11 15.57 5.91 16.02
CA TYR A 11 15.90 4.64 16.67
C TYR A 11 17.32 4.73 17.22
N GLY A 12 17.49 4.89 18.54
CA GLY A 12 18.78 5.26 19.10
C GLY A 12 19.30 6.54 18.44
N ASP A 13 20.48 6.49 17.84
CA ASP A 13 21.09 7.62 17.13
C ASP A 13 20.67 7.71 15.65
N TYR A 14 19.98 6.70 15.13
CA TYR A 14 19.56 6.66 13.73
C TYR A 14 18.23 7.36 13.52
N LYS A 15 18.22 8.46 12.74
CA LYS A 15 17.04 9.23 12.37
C LYS A 15 16.42 8.65 11.09
N ALA A 16 15.43 7.79 11.27
CA ALA A 16 14.76 7.09 10.16
C ALA A 16 13.75 7.97 9.39
N LEU A 17 13.13 8.95 10.08
CA LEU A 17 12.29 9.99 9.48
C LEU A 17 12.64 11.34 10.10
N ASN A 18 12.70 12.36 9.25
CA ASN A 18 13.02 13.72 9.61
C ASN A 18 12.00 14.70 9.06
N ASN A 19 11.07 15.13 9.92
CA ASN A 19 10.09 16.17 9.61
C ASN A 19 9.29 15.92 8.33
N LEU A 20 8.84 14.68 8.13
CA LEU A 20 8.02 14.33 6.97
C LEU A 20 6.67 15.05 7.06
N ASN A 21 6.37 15.83 6.03
CA ASN A 21 5.06 16.44 5.81
C ASN A 21 4.47 15.86 4.53
N LEU A 22 3.28 15.26 4.64
CA LEU A 22 2.61 14.63 3.53
C LEU A 22 1.10 14.66 3.75
N LYS A 23 0.34 14.94 2.68
CA LYS A 23 -1.11 14.88 2.70
C LYS A 23 -1.62 14.22 1.43
N LEU A 24 -2.37 13.14 1.58
CA LEU A 24 -3.07 12.47 0.49
C LEU A 24 -4.56 12.74 0.59
N ASN A 25 -5.16 13.02 -0.56
CA ASN A 25 -6.60 13.20 -0.72
C ASN A 25 -7.31 11.84 -0.90
N LYS A 26 -8.63 11.87 -0.88
CA LYS A 26 -9.45 10.70 -1.18
C LYS A 26 -9.28 10.33 -2.66
N GLY A 27 -9.07 9.05 -2.95
CA GLY A 27 -8.92 8.54 -4.31
C GLY A 27 -7.58 8.86 -4.98
N GLU A 28 -6.60 9.35 -4.22
CA GLU A 28 -5.26 9.69 -4.73
C GLU A 28 -4.31 8.51 -4.57
N ILE A 29 -3.51 8.24 -5.59
CA ILE A 29 -2.39 7.30 -5.55
C ILE A 29 -1.09 8.09 -5.40
N PHE A 30 -0.41 7.89 -4.28
CA PHE A 30 0.90 8.47 -4.00
C PHE A 30 1.97 7.38 -3.96
N ALA A 31 3.02 7.54 -4.76
CA ALA A 31 4.19 6.66 -4.72
C ALA A 31 5.35 7.34 -3.98
N LEU A 32 5.86 6.69 -2.94
CA LEU A 32 7.07 7.09 -2.23
C LEU A 32 8.27 6.30 -2.76
N LEU A 33 9.07 6.93 -3.60
CA LEU A 33 10.31 6.39 -4.14
C LEU A 33 11.49 6.58 -3.17
N GLY A 34 12.38 5.60 -3.11
CA GLY A 34 13.62 5.70 -2.33
C GLY A 34 14.35 4.37 -2.23
N GLN A 35 15.65 4.44 -1.96
CA GLN A 35 16.48 3.25 -1.72
C GLN A 35 16.07 2.53 -0.41
N ASN A 36 16.60 1.33 -0.21
CA ASN A 36 16.48 0.63 1.07
C ASN A 36 17.10 1.50 2.19
N GLY A 37 16.37 1.60 3.32
CA GLY A 37 16.78 2.47 4.42
C GLY A 37 16.40 3.96 4.24
N ALA A 38 15.75 4.37 3.16
CA ALA A 38 15.32 5.76 2.98
C ALA A 38 14.25 6.24 3.98
N GLY A 39 13.53 5.31 4.65
CA GLY A 39 12.47 5.63 5.61
C GLY A 39 11.06 5.20 5.16
N LYS A 40 10.91 4.61 3.97
CA LYS A 40 9.62 4.21 3.39
C LYS A 40 8.81 3.28 4.30
N SER A 41 9.37 2.14 4.69
CA SER A 41 8.68 1.16 5.56
C SER A 41 8.47 1.70 6.98
N THR A 42 9.34 2.61 7.47
CA THR A 42 9.11 3.32 8.74
C THR A 42 7.86 4.19 8.64
N THR A 43 7.66 4.89 7.53
CA THR A 43 6.46 5.69 7.28
C THR A 43 5.20 4.82 7.29
N ILE A 44 5.21 3.69 6.57
CA ILE A 44 4.10 2.72 6.58
C ILE A 44 3.84 2.21 8.00
N ASN A 45 4.88 1.78 8.73
CA ASN A 45 4.73 1.23 10.08
C ASN A 45 4.14 2.22 11.08
N ILE A 46 4.42 3.53 10.92
CA ILE A 46 3.78 4.56 11.74
C ILE A 46 2.29 4.67 11.39
N PHE A 47 1.91 4.70 10.11
CA PHE A 47 0.51 4.73 9.72
C PHE A 47 -0.27 3.46 10.10
N LEU A 48 0.39 2.31 10.19
CA LEU A 48 -0.18 1.07 10.72
C LEU A 48 -0.32 1.07 12.25
N GLY A 49 0.30 2.05 12.94
CA GLY A 49 0.34 2.09 14.40
C GLY A 49 1.30 1.07 15.03
N PHE A 50 2.15 0.42 14.24
CA PHE A 50 3.16 -0.53 14.73
C PHE A 50 4.34 0.18 15.40
N VAL A 51 4.62 1.41 14.99
CA VAL A 51 5.71 2.24 15.51
C VAL A 51 5.16 3.61 15.88
N LYS A 52 5.43 4.05 17.11
CA LYS A 52 5.11 5.43 17.52
C LYS A 52 6.14 6.40 16.96
N PRO A 53 5.73 7.56 16.43
CA PRO A 53 6.65 8.61 16.02
C PRO A 53 7.40 9.16 17.24
N THR A 54 8.59 9.73 17.03
CA THR A 54 9.35 10.45 18.06
C THR A 54 8.84 11.88 18.20
N ALA A 55 8.37 12.48 17.09
CA ALA A 55 7.73 13.80 17.05
C ALA A 55 6.77 13.90 15.87
N GLY A 56 5.88 14.89 15.91
CA GLY A 56 4.86 15.11 14.88
C GLY A 56 3.65 14.18 15.05
N ALA A 57 2.81 14.13 14.03
CA ALA A 57 1.56 13.38 14.05
C ALA A 57 1.30 12.65 12.73
N ALA A 58 0.67 11.48 12.84
CA ALA A 58 0.10 10.74 11.71
C ALA A 58 -1.41 10.60 11.92
N LYS A 59 -2.19 10.90 10.88
CA LYS A 59 -3.65 10.85 10.92
C LYS A 59 -4.20 10.09 9.73
N ILE A 60 -5.27 9.34 9.96
CA ILE A 60 -6.04 8.64 8.94
C ILE A 60 -7.50 9.02 9.10
N ASN A 61 -8.10 9.54 8.03
CA ASN A 61 -9.46 10.06 8.04
C ASN A 61 -9.70 11.11 9.14
N GLY A 62 -8.68 11.94 9.45
CA GLY A 62 -8.71 12.94 10.51
C GLY A 62 -8.44 12.40 11.93
N ILE A 63 -8.32 11.08 12.10
CA ILE A 63 -8.14 10.41 13.38
C ILE A 63 -6.65 10.19 13.64
N SER A 64 -6.17 10.52 14.85
CA SER A 64 -4.78 10.28 15.26
C SER A 64 -4.49 8.78 15.35
N VAL A 65 -3.43 8.34 14.66
CA VAL A 65 -2.98 6.94 14.70
C VAL A 65 -2.47 6.54 16.08
N VAL A 66 -1.84 7.48 16.79
CA VAL A 66 -1.25 7.23 18.12
C VAL A 66 -2.32 7.11 19.20
N ASP A 67 -3.30 8.01 19.16
CA ASP A 67 -4.32 8.11 20.23
C ASP A 67 -5.47 7.11 20.01
N HIS A 68 -5.79 6.80 18.76
CA HIS A 68 -6.91 5.94 18.38
C HIS A 68 -6.52 4.83 17.38
N PRO A 69 -5.53 3.98 17.71
CA PRO A 69 -4.98 2.99 16.75
C PRO A 69 -6.03 1.96 16.31
N GLU A 70 -6.94 1.54 17.19
CA GLU A 70 -7.96 0.56 16.84
C GLU A 70 -9.03 1.14 15.91
N GLU A 71 -9.30 2.44 16.02
CA GLU A 71 -10.22 3.12 15.13
C GLU A 71 -9.62 3.32 13.74
N THR A 72 -8.37 3.78 13.67
CA THR A 72 -7.68 3.99 12.40
C THR A 72 -7.48 2.70 11.60
N LYS A 73 -7.25 1.57 12.27
CA LYS A 73 -7.15 0.24 11.63
C LYS A 73 -8.41 -0.16 10.87
N LYS A 74 -9.59 0.33 11.23
CA LYS A 74 -10.83 0.05 10.49
C LYS A 74 -10.83 0.63 9.08
N TYR A 75 -10.06 1.68 8.84
CA TYR A 75 -9.98 2.38 7.55
C TYR A 75 -8.84 1.88 6.66
N ILE A 76 -7.88 1.11 7.21
CA ILE A 76 -6.64 0.74 6.53
C ILE A 76 -6.68 -0.72 6.08
N ALA A 77 -6.16 -1.00 4.88
CA ALA A 77 -5.61 -2.30 4.54
C ALA A 77 -4.12 -2.16 4.22
N TYR A 78 -3.36 -3.21 4.46
CA TYR A 78 -1.93 -3.25 4.22
C TYR A 78 -1.57 -4.49 3.40
N ILE A 79 -0.81 -4.27 2.35
CA ILE A 79 -0.26 -5.34 1.51
C ILE A 79 1.26 -5.22 1.56
N PRO A 80 1.94 -6.12 2.29
CA PRO A 80 3.40 -6.18 2.34
C PRO A 80 3.98 -6.72 1.03
N GLU A 81 5.28 -6.58 0.85
CA GLU A 81 6.02 -7.18 -0.26
C GLU A 81 5.75 -8.69 -0.39
N THR A 82 5.68 -9.41 0.73
CA THR A 82 5.33 -10.83 0.79
C THR A 82 4.03 -11.01 1.56
N VAL A 83 2.97 -11.31 0.83
CA VAL A 83 1.64 -11.57 1.41
C VAL A 83 1.62 -12.96 2.02
N LEU A 84 1.58 -13.03 3.36
CA LEU A 84 1.50 -14.27 4.11
C LEU A 84 0.03 -14.61 4.38
N LEU A 85 -0.43 -15.69 3.77
CA LEU A 85 -1.78 -16.24 3.88
C LEU A 85 -1.67 -17.71 4.27
N TYR A 86 -2.79 -18.33 4.62
CA TYR A 86 -2.82 -19.74 5.01
C TYR A 86 -2.71 -20.66 3.77
N PRO A 87 -1.58 -21.36 3.57
CA PRO A 87 -1.33 -22.11 2.35
C PRO A 87 -2.25 -23.35 2.20
N ASN A 88 -2.78 -23.87 3.30
CA ASN A 88 -3.70 -25.00 3.32
C ASN A 88 -5.15 -24.63 3.01
N LEU A 89 -5.48 -23.34 3.07
CA LEU A 89 -6.81 -22.81 2.74
C LEU A 89 -6.84 -22.38 1.27
N THR A 90 -8.04 -22.40 0.69
CA THR A 90 -8.32 -21.86 -0.65
C THR A 90 -8.35 -20.31 -0.64
N GLY A 91 -8.46 -19.70 -1.84
CA GLY A 91 -8.64 -18.25 -1.97
C GLY A 91 -9.88 -17.76 -1.24
N VAL A 92 -11.00 -18.43 -1.44
CA VAL A 92 -12.28 -18.11 -0.78
C VAL A 92 -12.19 -18.28 0.73
N GLU A 93 -11.60 -19.37 1.23
CA GLU A 93 -11.46 -19.62 2.67
C GLU A 93 -10.55 -18.60 3.35
N ASN A 94 -9.41 -18.23 2.72
CA ASN A 94 -8.57 -17.15 3.23
C ASN A 94 -9.33 -15.83 3.30
N LEU A 95 -10.02 -15.46 2.20
CA LEU A 95 -10.78 -14.21 2.17
C LEU A 95 -11.88 -14.20 3.23
N LYS A 96 -12.62 -15.32 3.40
CA LYS A 96 -13.63 -15.48 4.45
C LYS A 96 -13.02 -15.28 5.84
N PHE A 97 -11.90 -15.93 6.12
CA PHE A 97 -11.20 -15.83 7.40
C PHE A 97 -10.82 -14.38 7.73
N PHE A 98 -10.14 -13.67 6.81
CA PHE A 98 -9.70 -12.30 7.04
C PHE A 98 -10.85 -11.29 7.06
N SER A 99 -11.92 -11.52 6.30
CA SER A 99 -13.13 -10.72 6.36
C SER A 99 -13.82 -10.84 7.72
N SER A 100 -13.94 -12.05 8.23
CA SER A 100 -14.53 -12.32 9.55
C SER A 100 -13.71 -11.68 10.68
N LEU A 101 -12.38 -11.71 10.61
CA LEU A 101 -11.51 -10.98 11.55
C LEU A 101 -11.73 -9.46 11.51
N ALA A 102 -12.09 -8.93 10.35
CA ALA A 102 -12.43 -7.52 10.19
C ALA A 102 -13.87 -7.18 10.60
N GLY A 103 -14.65 -8.17 11.04
CA GLY A 103 -16.05 -8.00 11.50
C GLY A 103 -17.08 -8.09 10.37
N PHE A 104 -16.71 -8.63 9.20
CA PHE A 104 -17.62 -8.81 8.06
C PHE A 104 -17.89 -10.30 7.84
N ASP A 105 -19.16 -10.64 7.67
CA ASP A 105 -19.60 -11.97 7.27
C ASP A 105 -20.20 -11.90 5.86
N TYR A 106 -19.61 -12.65 4.94
CA TYR A 106 -19.99 -12.69 3.54
C TYR A 106 -20.32 -14.11 3.12
N ASP A 107 -21.32 -14.26 2.25
CA ASP A 107 -21.58 -15.53 1.58
C ASP A 107 -20.51 -15.85 0.49
N ASN A 108 -20.56 -17.05 -0.04
CA ASN A 108 -19.57 -17.49 -1.03
C ASN A 108 -19.65 -16.70 -2.33
N GLU A 109 -20.82 -16.23 -2.73
CA GLU A 109 -21.00 -15.41 -3.94
C GLU A 109 -20.29 -14.07 -3.79
N ALA A 110 -20.50 -13.36 -2.68
CA ALA A 110 -19.81 -12.11 -2.39
C ALA A 110 -18.28 -12.31 -2.34
N LEU A 111 -17.80 -13.39 -1.70
CA LEU A 111 -16.37 -13.69 -1.61
C LEU A 111 -15.74 -13.94 -2.98
N THR A 112 -16.38 -14.73 -3.84
CA THR A 112 -15.89 -14.98 -5.20
C THR A 112 -15.93 -13.71 -6.05
N ASN A 113 -16.91 -12.84 -5.86
CA ASN A 113 -16.99 -11.55 -6.54
C ASN A 113 -15.84 -10.62 -6.12
N PHE A 114 -15.46 -10.58 -4.84
CA PHE A 114 -14.29 -9.80 -4.39
C PHE A 114 -12.98 -10.33 -4.96
N LEU A 115 -12.80 -11.66 -5.05
CA LEU A 115 -11.62 -12.26 -5.68
C LEU A 115 -11.55 -11.93 -7.19
N SER A 116 -12.69 -12.00 -7.88
CA SER A 116 -12.78 -11.64 -9.30
C SER A 116 -12.47 -10.16 -9.51
N LYS A 117 -13.02 -9.27 -8.67
CA LYS A 117 -12.72 -7.82 -8.70
C LYS A 117 -11.25 -7.53 -8.44
N ALA A 118 -10.59 -8.30 -7.59
CA ALA A 118 -9.15 -8.23 -7.39
C ALA A 118 -8.33 -8.89 -8.52
N GLY A 119 -8.96 -9.29 -9.62
CA GLY A 119 -8.31 -9.86 -10.79
C GLY A 119 -7.83 -11.31 -10.62
N LEU A 120 -8.26 -12.02 -9.57
CA LEU A 120 -7.95 -13.45 -9.44
C LEU A 120 -8.88 -14.25 -10.36
N GLN A 121 -8.27 -15.14 -11.16
CA GLN A 121 -9.03 -15.98 -12.10
C GLN A 121 -9.97 -16.93 -11.36
N SER A 122 -11.17 -17.14 -11.91
CA SER A 122 -12.24 -17.92 -11.23
C SER A 122 -11.89 -19.38 -10.96
N ASP A 123 -11.09 -20.00 -11.82
CA ASP A 123 -10.58 -21.37 -11.65
C ASP A 123 -9.62 -21.50 -10.47
N ALA A 124 -8.99 -20.39 -10.05
CA ALA A 124 -8.11 -20.37 -8.90
C ALA A 124 -8.84 -20.20 -7.56
N HIS A 125 -10.04 -19.63 -7.52
CA HIS A 125 -10.72 -19.24 -6.28
C HIS A 125 -10.80 -20.35 -5.24
N HIS A 126 -11.00 -21.60 -5.69
CA HIS A 126 -11.13 -22.78 -4.84
C HIS A 126 -9.87 -23.64 -4.75
N ASN A 127 -8.76 -23.19 -5.33
CA ASN A 127 -7.46 -23.86 -5.21
C ASN A 127 -6.76 -23.40 -3.92
N ARG A 128 -5.97 -24.33 -3.32
CA ARG A 128 -5.18 -24.01 -2.12
C ARG A 128 -4.07 -23.00 -2.43
N LEU A 129 -3.86 -22.04 -1.53
CA LEU A 129 -2.86 -20.98 -1.71
C LEU A 129 -1.42 -21.47 -1.76
N GLY A 130 -1.14 -22.69 -1.30
CA GLY A 130 0.19 -23.29 -1.44
C GLY A 130 0.70 -23.33 -2.88
N GLY A 131 -0.21 -23.46 -3.86
CA GLY A 131 0.08 -23.45 -5.29
C GLY A 131 0.04 -22.06 -5.96
N TYR A 132 -0.28 -21.00 -5.22
CA TYR A 132 -0.41 -19.67 -5.83
C TYR A 132 0.95 -19.02 -6.12
N SER A 133 1.04 -18.33 -7.25
CA SER A 133 2.14 -17.41 -7.54
C SER A 133 2.13 -16.21 -6.58
N LYS A 134 3.23 -15.44 -6.54
CA LYS A 134 3.29 -14.20 -5.76
C LYS A 134 2.18 -13.24 -6.17
N GLY A 135 1.96 -13.03 -7.47
CA GLY A 135 0.91 -12.16 -7.98
C GLY A 135 -0.50 -12.60 -7.59
N MET A 136 -0.80 -13.90 -7.60
CA MET A 136 -2.08 -14.43 -7.14
C MET A 136 -2.31 -14.14 -5.64
N ARG A 137 -1.27 -14.26 -4.80
CA ARG A 137 -1.36 -13.91 -3.37
C ARG A 137 -1.58 -12.42 -3.15
N GLN A 138 -0.93 -11.57 -3.95
CA GLN A 138 -1.16 -10.11 -3.95
C GLN A 138 -2.63 -9.79 -4.27
N LYS A 139 -3.22 -10.46 -5.27
CA LYS A 139 -4.63 -10.30 -5.64
C LYS A 139 -5.57 -10.71 -4.49
N VAL A 140 -5.27 -11.77 -3.75
CA VAL A 140 -6.03 -12.11 -2.53
C VAL A 140 -5.89 -11.02 -1.48
N GLY A 141 -4.71 -10.43 -1.31
CA GLY A 141 -4.48 -9.27 -0.43
C GLY A 141 -5.37 -8.06 -0.82
N ILE A 142 -5.49 -7.78 -2.11
CA ILE A 142 -6.42 -6.75 -2.63
C ILE A 142 -7.87 -7.14 -2.33
N ALA A 143 -8.28 -8.39 -2.56
CA ALA A 143 -9.64 -8.85 -2.25
C ALA A 143 -9.98 -8.67 -0.76
N ILE A 144 -9.03 -8.92 0.13
CA ILE A 144 -9.18 -8.66 1.57
C ILE A 144 -9.40 -7.16 1.84
N ALA A 145 -8.64 -6.28 1.18
CA ALA A 145 -8.81 -4.83 1.30
C ALA A 145 -10.19 -4.36 0.83
N ILE A 146 -10.67 -4.91 -0.30
CA ILE A 146 -12.02 -4.63 -0.83
C ILE A 146 -13.10 -5.12 0.14
N ALA A 147 -13.01 -6.37 0.59
CA ALA A 147 -13.98 -6.97 1.53
C ALA A 147 -14.03 -6.22 2.87
N LYS A 148 -12.89 -5.73 3.35
CA LYS A 148 -12.78 -4.87 4.54
C LYS A 148 -13.36 -3.47 4.31
N LYS A 149 -13.65 -3.08 3.07
CA LYS A 149 -14.09 -1.72 2.68
C LYS A 149 -13.07 -0.65 3.11
N ALA A 150 -11.79 -0.98 2.98
CA ALA A 150 -10.71 -0.09 3.37
C ALA A 150 -10.77 1.23 2.58
N LYS A 151 -10.51 2.34 3.27
CA LYS A 151 -10.48 3.69 2.67
C LYS A 151 -9.06 4.11 2.30
N VAL A 152 -8.07 3.49 2.95
CA VAL A 152 -6.65 3.70 2.70
C VAL A 152 -5.98 2.36 2.49
N LEU A 153 -5.25 2.21 1.40
CA LEU A 153 -4.45 1.04 1.08
C LEU A 153 -2.97 1.43 1.18
N LEU A 154 -2.26 0.76 2.08
CA LEU A 154 -0.82 0.90 2.25
C LEU A 154 -0.13 -0.28 1.57
N LEU A 155 0.81 -0.01 0.68
CA LEU A 155 1.53 -1.00 -0.12
C LEU A 155 3.04 -0.85 0.11
N ASP A 156 3.72 -1.95 0.45
CA ASP A 156 5.18 -1.98 0.57
C ASP A 156 5.76 -2.89 -0.52
N GLU A 157 6.44 -2.30 -1.52
CA GLU A 157 7.05 -2.96 -2.67
C GLU A 157 6.09 -3.96 -3.39
N PRO A 158 4.86 -3.56 -3.73
CA PRO A 158 3.80 -4.52 -4.07
C PRO A 158 4.04 -5.26 -5.39
N THR A 159 4.85 -4.71 -6.29
CA THR A 159 5.16 -5.31 -7.61
C THR A 159 6.55 -5.96 -7.65
N SER A 160 7.32 -5.90 -6.56
CA SER A 160 8.64 -6.54 -6.47
C SER A 160 8.54 -8.03 -6.80
N GLY A 161 9.35 -8.51 -7.77
CA GLY A 161 9.40 -9.91 -8.15
C GLY A 161 8.15 -10.45 -8.87
N LEU A 162 7.26 -9.60 -9.31
CA LEU A 162 6.19 -9.96 -10.25
C LEU A 162 6.72 -9.93 -11.69
N ASP A 163 6.18 -10.77 -12.56
CA ASP A 163 6.40 -10.64 -13.98
C ASP A 163 5.70 -9.37 -14.54
N PRO A 164 6.11 -8.88 -15.73
CA PRO A 164 5.55 -7.65 -16.30
C PRO A 164 4.03 -7.65 -16.47
N LYS A 165 3.45 -8.81 -16.84
CA LYS A 165 2.00 -8.94 -17.03
C LYS A 165 1.28 -8.81 -15.70
N ALA A 166 1.70 -9.55 -14.68
CA ALA A 166 1.11 -9.49 -13.34
C ALA A 166 1.25 -8.09 -12.73
N SER A 167 2.39 -7.41 -12.97
CA SER A 167 2.61 -6.03 -12.51
C SER A 167 1.64 -5.05 -13.18
N ASN A 168 1.39 -5.18 -14.48
CA ASN A 168 0.44 -4.32 -15.21
C ASN A 168 -0.99 -4.56 -14.73
N GLU A 169 -1.42 -5.83 -14.60
CA GLU A 169 -2.73 -6.17 -14.05
C GLU A 169 -2.92 -5.58 -12.65
N PHE A 170 -1.89 -5.66 -11.80
CA PHE A 170 -1.94 -5.08 -10.46
C PHE A 170 -2.07 -3.55 -10.50
N SER A 171 -1.36 -2.88 -11.41
CA SER A 171 -1.44 -1.44 -11.63
C SER A 171 -2.86 -0.98 -12.01
N GLU A 172 -3.51 -1.70 -12.92
CA GLU A 172 -4.89 -1.36 -13.34
C GLU A 172 -5.89 -1.53 -12.18
N ILE A 173 -5.73 -2.57 -11.36
CA ILE A 173 -6.56 -2.77 -10.17
C ILE A 173 -6.39 -1.60 -9.18
N LEU A 174 -5.17 -1.10 -8.97
CA LEU A 174 -4.94 0.05 -8.10
C LEU A 174 -5.62 1.32 -8.63
N LYS A 175 -5.54 1.59 -9.94
CA LYS A 175 -6.21 2.73 -10.58
C LYS A 175 -7.74 2.63 -10.43
N GLU A 176 -8.31 1.43 -10.62
CA GLU A 176 -9.74 1.19 -10.42
C GLU A 176 -10.16 1.49 -8.98
N LEU A 177 -9.45 0.96 -7.98
CA LEU A 177 -9.73 1.21 -6.56
C LEU A 177 -9.61 2.70 -6.20
N ALA A 178 -8.63 3.40 -6.76
CA ALA A 178 -8.48 4.84 -6.56
C ALA A 178 -9.65 5.62 -7.16
N SER A 179 -10.08 5.28 -8.38
CA SER A 179 -11.24 5.89 -9.02
C SER A 179 -12.54 5.70 -8.23
N GLU A 180 -12.67 4.60 -7.48
CA GLU A 180 -13.76 4.34 -6.54
C GLU A 180 -13.61 5.07 -5.19
N GLY A 181 -12.51 5.80 -5.01
CA GLY A 181 -12.24 6.66 -3.85
C GLY A 181 -11.37 6.04 -2.76
N THR A 182 -10.68 4.92 -3.02
CA THR A 182 -9.66 4.38 -2.13
C THR A 182 -8.38 5.20 -2.26
N THR A 183 -7.86 5.73 -1.16
CA THR A 183 -6.56 6.43 -1.15
C THR A 183 -5.44 5.40 -1.07
N ILE A 184 -4.44 5.51 -1.92
CA ILE A 184 -3.36 4.52 -2.02
C ILE A 184 -2.02 5.19 -1.73
N PHE A 185 -1.29 4.66 -0.75
CA PHE A 185 0.09 5.00 -0.47
C PHE A 185 0.97 3.79 -0.81
N MET A 186 1.84 3.94 -1.77
CA MET A 186 2.74 2.90 -2.25
C MET A 186 4.20 3.28 -1.99
N ALA A 187 4.92 2.48 -1.21
CA ALA A 187 6.37 2.58 -1.07
C ALA A 187 7.01 1.65 -2.09
N THR A 188 7.92 2.18 -2.91
CA THR A 188 8.60 1.38 -3.94
C THR A 188 9.98 1.97 -4.31
N HIS A 189 10.80 1.16 -4.95
CA HIS A 189 12.02 1.60 -5.64
C HIS A 189 11.90 1.51 -7.17
N ASP A 190 10.74 1.03 -7.67
CA ASP A 190 10.46 0.92 -9.11
C ASP A 190 9.93 2.26 -9.64
N ILE A 191 10.83 3.01 -10.30
CA ILE A 191 10.56 4.34 -10.87
C ILE A 191 9.50 4.27 -11.95
N PHE A 192 9.57 3.25 -12.83
CA PHE A 192 8.66 3.13 -13.96
C PHE A 192 7.25 2.82 -13.48
N ARG A 193 7.13 1.94 -12.50
CA ARG A 193 5.85 1.59 -11.92
C ARG A 193 5.24 2.76 -11.15
N ALA A 194 6.06 3.49 -10.38
CA ALA A 194 5.60 4.70 -9.70
C ALA A 194 5.04 5.72 -10.71
N LYS A 195 5.76 5.97 -11.83
CA LYS A 195 5.32 6.89 -12.89
C LYS A 195 4.03 6.44 -13.58
N GLU A 196 3.85 5.14 -13.77
CA GLU A 196 2.68 4.58 -14.47
C GLU A 196 1.39 4.68 -13.65
N VAL A 197 1.49 4.54 -12.33
CA VAL A 197 0.33 4.31 -11.45
C VAL A 197 -0.03 5.53 -10.61
N ALA A 198 0.97 6.31 -10.15
CA ALA A 198 0.73 7.36 -9.18
C ALA A 198 0.22 8.66 -9.81
N ASP A 199 -0.60 9.39 -9.05
CA ASP A 199 -0.95 10.79 -9.33
C ASP A 199 0.19 11.73 -8.90
N ARG A 200 0.80 11.45 -7.74
CA ARG A 200 1.95 12.16 -7.21
C ARG A 200 3.05 11.21 -6.76
N ILE A 201 4.28 11.65 -6.92
CA ILE A 201 5.50 10.89 -6.59
C ILE A 201 6.36 11.69 -5.63
N GLY A 202 6.69 11.10 -4.49
CA GLY A 202 7.67 11.64 -3.55
C GLY A 202 9.00 10.90 -3.67
N ILE A 203 10.13 11.62 -3.64
CA ILE A 203 11.47 11.04 -3.59
C ILE A 203 12.02 11.18 -2.18
N MET A 204 12.33 10.05 -1.55
CA MET A 204 12.80 9.99 -0.18
C MET A 204 14.27 9.56 -0.09
N LYS A 205 15.06 10.28 0.70
CA LYS A 205 16.46 9.96 0.98
C LYS A 205 16.78 10.20 2.46
N ARG A 206 17.32 9.20 3.14
CA ARG A 206 17.78 9.27 4.54
C ARG A 206 16.76 9.95 5.47
N GLY A 207 15.51 9.51 5.39
CA GLY A 207 14.42 10.01 6.24
C GLY A 207 13.80 11.33 5.82
N ASN A 208 14.28 11.97 4.75
CA ASN A 208 13.75 13.24 4.26
C ASN A 208 12.97 13.03 2.95
N LEU A 209 11.82 13.66 2.81
CA LEU A 209 11.14 13.85 1.55
C LEU A 209 11.84 15.00 0.80
N ILE A 210 12.61 14.66 -0.24
CA ILE A 210 13.47 15.61 -0.94
C ILE A 210 12.69 16.36 -2.03
N SER A 211 11.80 15.65 -2.71
CA SER A 211 11.01 16.16 -3.83
C SER A 211 9.63 15.55 -3.84
N GLU A 212 8.66 16.30 -4.29
CA GLU A 212 7.28 15.87 -4.54
C GLU A 212 6.83 16.45 -5.88
N ILE A 213 6.31 15.59 -6.76
CA ILE A 213 6.07 15.94 -8.16
C ILE A 213 4.74 15.29 -8.58
N ASN A 214 3.95 16.02 -9.37
CA ASN A 214 2.79 15.43 -10.06
C ASN A 214 3.30 14.48 -11.16
N ALA A 215 2.73 13.29 -11.21
CA ALA A 215 3.22 12.29 -12.15
C ALA A 215 3.01 12.68 -13.61
N ASP A 216 1.99 13.46 -13.93
CA ASP A 216 1.71 13.96 -15.29
C ASP A 216 2.69 15.03 -15.78
N GLU A 217 3.37 15.74 -14.86
CA GLU A 217 4.30 16.83 -15.17
C GLU A 217 5.73 16.35 -15.51
N ILE A 218 6.03 15.06 -15.39
CA ILE A 218 7.37 14.52 -15.61
C ILE A 218 7.32 13.24 -16.45
N SER A 219 8.22 13.08 -17.40
CA SER A 219 8.39 11.81 -18.12
C SER A 219 9.15 10.75 -17.29
N ALA A 220 9.03 9.48 -17.65
CA ALA A 220 9.74 8.40 -16.96
C ALA A 220 11.27 8.59 -16.96
N ASN A 221 11.83 9.06 -18.09
CA ASN A 221 13.27 9.31 -18.23
C ASN A 221 13.74 10.50 -17.38
N GLU A 222 12.93 11.55 -17.26
CA GLU A 222 13.23 12.71 -16.40
C GLU A 222 13.14 12.34 -14.94
N LEU A 223 12.13 11.55 -14.55
CA LEU A 223 11.98 11.04 -13.19
C LEU A 223 13.18 10.16 -12.80
N GLU A 224 13.64 9.27 -13.71
CA GLU A 224 14.84 8.46 -13.49
C GLU A 224 16.07 9.32 -13.26
N LYS A 225 16.31 10.32 -14.12
CA LYS A 225 17.43 11.26 -13.95
C LYS A 225 17.38 12.01 -12.63
N LEU A 226 16.19 12.53 -12.28
CA LEU A 226 15.98 13.23 -11.01
C LEU A 226 16.22 12.31 -9.81
N TYR A 227 15.72 11.09 -9.88
CA TYR A 227 15.96 10.07 -8.85
C TYR A 227 17.45 9.79 -8.67
N LEU A 228 18.19 9.52 -9.75
CA LEU A 228 19.63 9.24 -9.70
C LEU A 228 20.47 10.42 -9.19
N GLN A 229 20.03 11.65 -9.43
CA GLN A 229 20.70 12.85 -8.89
C GLN A 229 20.40 13.07 -7.40
N THR A 230 19.26 12.54 -6.95
CA THR A 230 18.76 12.78 -5.58
C THR A 230 19.25 11.73 -4.60
N VAL A 231 19.33 10.45 -4.99
CA VAL A 231 19.60 9.30 -4.09
C VAL A 231 21.07 8.84 -4.02
#